data_e044c2af55afb35f24aec9fb51664607
#
_entry.id   e044c2af55afb35f24aec9fb51664607
#
_cell.length_a   1.000
_cell.length_b   1.000
_cell.length_c   1.000
_cell.angle_alpha   90.00
_cell.angle_beta   90.00
_cell.angle_gamma   90.00
#
_symmetry.space_group_name_H-M   'P 1'
#
loop_
_entity.id
_entity.type
_entity.pdbx_description
1 polymer ?
#
loop_
_entity_poly.entity_id
_entity_poly.type
_entity_poly.pdbx_seq_one_letter_code
_entity_poly.pdbx_strand_id
1 'polypeptide(L)'
;MRVLLTDPSAFTPTYDHELAAALARAGAEVELVTSRFRFGDAPAPEGYTRSERFYPLSSRLFRRSRLRLPLKAAEHPLGLAALRRRPADVLHLQWLAAPELDVHLFRPHAPAVFTAHDLLPRRTARKADLWRRLLARFERIVVHSERGRETLAALGVDSSRLRVVPHPVFPSDPERRDDGRTVLSFGVIRPYKGLRDAIEAVRRAGDARLLVAGDPLEPLEPYRAAADGLEVEWRLGYLPQPEVDRALGEATVAVFPYRPELDQSGALLRALGAGVPAVAYDVGGVAEPVRRFGAGRVVPPGDVEALAAALRELLSDREALEQARAGARRAREELTWDAAARAHLELYEEIA
;
A
#
# COMPACT_ATOMS: atom_id res chain seq x y z
N MET A 1 4.73 23.40 13.45
CA MET A 1 3.46 23.09 12.76
C MET A 1 2.82 21.89 13.44
N ARG A 2 1.52 21.98 13.76
CA ARG A 2 0.74 20.87 14.33
C ARG A 2 -0.03 20.16 13.23
N VAL A 3 0.28 18.89 13.02
CA VAL A 3 -0.32 18.03 11.98
C VAL A 3 -1.25 17.02 12.63
N LEU A 4 -2.52 17.07 12.26
CA LEU A 4 -3.52 16.08 12.66
C LEU A 4 -3.67 15.03 11.54
N LEU A 5 -2.96 13.91 11.68
CA LEU A 5 -3.02 12.80 10.74
C LEU A 5 -4.19 11.88 11.11
N THR A 6 -4.97 11.39 10.14
CA THR A 6 -6.09 10.50 10.46
C THR A 6 -6.30 9.38 9.45
N ASP A 7 -6.35 8.13 9.96
CA ASP A 7 -6.90 6.95 9.29
C ASP A 7 -8.06 6.40 10.15
N PRO A 8 -9.31 6.79 9.87
CA PRO A 8 -10.43 6.41 10.70
C PRO A 8 -10.62 4.91 10.89
N SER A 9 -10.16 4.09 9.95
CA SER A 9 -10.37 2.63 9.94
C SER A 9 -9.14 1.82 10.24
N ALA A 10 -7.99 2.46 10.49
CA ALA A 10 -6.68 1.81 10.61
C ALA A 10 -6.45 0.84 9.44
N PHE A 11 -6.58 1.34 8.20
CA PHE A 11 -6.38 0.53 7.01
C PHE A 11 -4.90 0.28 6.72
N THR A 12 -4.06 1.29 7.02
CA THR A 12 -2.62 1.28 6.72
C THR A 12 -1.77 1.62 7.95
N PRO A 13 -1.90 0.91 9.08
CA PRO A 13 -1.28 1.31 10.35
C PRO A 13 0.26 1.38 10.29
N THR A 14 0.90 0.58 9.44
CA THR A 14 2.36 0.65 9.23
C THR A 14 2.74 1.91 8.45
N TYR A 15 2.00 2.25 7.40
CA TYR A 15 2.22 3.50 6.65
C TYR A 15 2.01 4.72 7.54
N ASP A 16 0.90 4.73 8.27
CA ASP A 16 0.54 5.85 9.16
C ASP A 16 1.58 6.07 10.24
N HIS A 17 2.12 4.97 10.80
CA HIS A 17 3.21 5.00 11.78
C HIS A 17 4.48 5.62 11.20
N GLU A 18 4.95 5.08 10.09
CA GLU A 18 6.20 5.51 9.46
C GLU A 18 6.13 6.98 9.03
N LEU A 19 5.01 7.40 8.42
CA LEU A 19 4.81 8.79 8.03
C LEU A 19 4.75 9.70 9.25
N ALA A 20 3.98 9.34 10.29
CA ALA A 20 3.86 10.14 11.50
C ALA A 20 5.21 10.29 12.23
N ALA A 21 5.98 9.21 12.33
CA ALA A 21 7.31 9.22 12.94
C ALA A 21 8.29 10.08 12.12
N ALA A 22 8.26 9.97 10.79
CA ALA A 22 9.12 10.77 9.92
C ALA A 22 8.77 12.26 9.96
N LEU A 23 7.49 12.63 9.98
CA LEU A 23 7.05 14.02 10.17
C LEU A 23 7.48 14.58 11.52
N ALA A 24 7.39 13.76 12.59
CA ALA A 24 7.84 14.16 13.93
C ALA A 24 9.37 14.37 13.98
N ARG A 25 10.15 13.47 13.36
CA ARG A 25 11.61 13.67 13.22
C ARG A 25 11.97 14.94 12.45
N ALA A 26 11.13 15.32 11.48
CA ALA A 26 11.31 16.54 10.70
C ALA A 26 10.79 17.80 11.43
N GLY A 27 10.37 17.70 12.69
CA GLY A 27 10.03 18.82 13.56
C GLY A 27 8.53 19.19 13.62
N ALA A 28 7.63 18.37 13.06
CA ALA A 28 6.19 18.57 13.24
C ALA A 28 5.69 18.01 14.57
N GLU A 29 4.71 18.68 15.19
CA GLU A 29 3.92 18.13 16.29
C GLU A 29 2.80 17.27 15.68
N VAL A 30 2.91 15.93 15.73
CA VAL A 30 1.99 15.03 15.04
C VAL A 30 1.08 14.31 16.02
N GLU A 31 -0.22 14.33 15.76
CA GLU A 31 -1.19 13.44 16.39
C GLU A 31 -1.86 12.56 15.33
N LEU A 32 -1.74 11.23 15.48
CA LEU A 32 -2.47 10.24 14.66
C LEU A 32 -3.80 9.88 15.34
N VAL A 33 -4.92 10.27 14.73
CA VAL A 33 -6.27 9.92 15.20
C VAL A 33 -6.83 8.79 14.35
N THR A 34 -7.05 7.63 14.97
CA THR A 34 -7.42 6.40 14.26
C THR A 34 -8.42 5.55 15.04
N SER A 35 -8.67 4.33 14.60
CA SER A 35 -9.34 3.28 15.36
C SER A 35 -8.36 2.20 15.81
N ARG A 36 -8.80 1.33 16.70
CA ARG A 36 -8.03 0.13 17.05
C ARG A 36 -7.80 -0.73 15.81
N PHE A 37 -6.56 -1.13 15.57
CA PHE A 37 -6.24 -2.09 14.52
C PHE A 37 -6.80 -3.47 14.85
N ARG A 38 -7.42 -4.14 13.88
CA ARG A 38 -8.21 -5.37 14.11
C ARG A 38 -7.46 -6.66 13.84
N PHE A 39 -6.36 -6.60 13.11
CA PHE A 39 -5.66 -7.78 12.63
C PHE A 39 -4.37 -8.09 13.39
N GLY A 40 -4.03 -7.30 14.38
CA GLY A 40 -2.83 -7.44 15.19
C GLY A 40 -2.57 -6.21 16.04
N ASP A 41 -1.35 -6.04 16.48
CA ASP A 41 -0.90 -4.83 17.15
C ASP A 41 -0.41 -3.81 16.10
N ALA A 42 -0.82 -2.56 16.28
CA ALA A 42 -0.26 -1.46 15.52
C ALA A 42 1.11 -1.07 16.12
N PRO A 43 2.08 -0.61 15.32
CA PRO A 43 3.37 -0.15 15.83
C PRO A 43 3.22 0.85 16.98
N ALA A 44 4.12 0.81 17.96
CA ALA A 44 4.13 1.78 19.05
C ALA A 44 4.46 3.18 18.51
N PRO A 45 3.84 4.27 19.01
CA PRO A 45 4.16 5.63 18.56
C PRO A 45 5.61 6.00 18.84
N GLU A 46 6.27 6.65 17.86
CA GLU A 46 7.66 7.12 17.95
C GLU A 46 7.72 8.61 17.62
N GLY A 47 7.90 9.47 18.61
CA GLY A 47 7.96 10.92 18.44
C GLY A 47 6.63 11.60 18.13
N TYR A 48 5.54 10.85 18.02
CA TYR A 48 4.18 11.36 17.78
C TYR A 48 3.20 10.79 18.80
N THR A 49 1.98 11.34 18.86
CA THR A 49 0.91 10.81 19.72
C THR A 49 -0.12 10.05 18.91
N ARG A 50 -0.70 8.96 19.46
CA ARG A 50 -1.78 8.20 18.84
C ARG A 50 -3.02 8.18 19.72
N SER A 51 -4.18 8.47 19.11
CA SER A 51 -5.48 8.50 19.77
C SER A 51 -6.50 7.63 19.03
N GLU A 52 -7.01 6.58 19.66
CA GLU A 52 -8.05 5.71 19.11
C GLU A 52 -9.44 6.30 19.40
N ARG A 53 -9.95 7.14 18.51
CA ARG A 53 -11.24 7.85 18.68
C ARG A 53 -12.34 7.38 17.71
N PHE A 54 -11.96 6.68 16.66
CA PHE A 54 -12.92 6.12 15.72
C PHE A 54 -13.33 4.71 16.13
N TYR A 55 -14.60 4.40 15.97
CA TYR A 55 -15.16 3.05 16.07
C TYR A 55 -14.85 2.29 17.36
N PRO A 56 -15.06 2.89 18.55
CA PRO A 56 -14.63 2.30 19.83
C PRO A 56 -15.31 0.96 20.14
N LEU A 57 -16.56 0.76 19.72
CA LEU A 57 -17.28 -0.50 19.91
C LEU A 57 -17.13 -1.43 18.71
N SER A 58 -17.34 -0.94 17.48
CA SER A 58 -17.30 -1.80 16.29
C SER A 58 -15.90 -2.31 15.95
N SER A 59 -14.82 -1.66 16.43
CA SER A 59 -13.45 -2.20 16.32
C SER A 59 -13.16 -3.33 17.32
N ARG A 60 -13.92 -3.44 18.40
CA ARG A 60 -13.77 -4.47 19.44
C ARG A 60 -14.77 -5.60 19.29
N LEU A 61 -16.03 -5.25 19.03
CA LEU A 61 -17.15 -6.19 18.87
C LEU A 61 -17.31 -6.56 17.40
N PHE A 62 -17.80 -7.78 17.14
CA PHE A 62 -18.13 -8.24 15.79
C PHE A 62 -16.99 -8.13 14.78
N ARG A 63 -15.73 -8.30 15.21
CA ARG A 63 -14.50 -8.06 14.39
C ARG A 63 -14.56 -8.67 12.99
N ARG A 64 -15.18 -9.84 12.83
CA ARG A 64 -15.32 -10.57 11.55
C ARG A 64 -16.77 -10.57 11.01
N SER A 65 -17.74 -10.10 11.78
CA SER A 65 -19.16 -10.10 11.39
C SER A 65 -19.55 -8.84 10.61
N ARG A 66 -20.47 -8.99 9.64
CA ARG A 66 -21.10 -7.86 8.94
C ARG A 66 -21.98 -7.00 9.85
N LEU A 67 -22.42 -7.52 11.02
CA LEU A 67 -23.17 -6.76 12.03
C LEU A 67 -22.43 -5.52 12.56
N ARG A 68 -21.10 -5.49 12.43
CA ARG A 68 -20.32 -4.30 12.75
C ARG A 68 -20.59 -3.10 11.84
N LEU A 69 -21.09 -3.30 10.60
CA LEU A 69 -21.25 -2.22 9.63
C LEU A 69 -22.26 -1.16 10.05
N PRO A 70 -23.51 -1.52 10.50
CA PRO A 70 -24.45 -0.52 11.01
C PRO A 70 -23.91 0.18 12.27
N LEU A 71 -23.27 -0.55 13.19
CA LEU A 71 -22.64 0.05 14.36
C LEU A 71 -21.53 1.03 13.96
N LYS A 72 -20.67 0.65 13.03
CA LYS A 72 -19.62 1.51 12.47
C LYS A 72 -20.21 2.78 11.84
N ALA A 73 -21.32 2.66 11.12
CA ALA A 73 -22.00 3.81 10.51
C ALA A 73 -22.57 4.77 11.57
N ALA A 74 -23.09 4.26 12.69
CA ALA A 74 -23.56 5.07 13.80
C ALA A 74 -22.42 5.75 14.58
N GLU A 75 -21.26 5.09 14.71
CA GLU A 75 -20.08 5.63 15.41
C GLU A 75 -19.32 6.66 14.55
N HIS A 76 -19.44 6.62 13.22
CA HIS A 76 -18.66 7.46 12.31
C HIS A 76 -18.84 8.97 12.57
N PRO A 77 -20.05 9.52 12.73
CA PRO A 77 -20.26 10.93 13.06
C PRO A 77 -19.60 11.36 14.37
N LEU A 78 -19.58 10.45 15.38
CA LEU A 78 -18.94 10.73 16.67
C LEU A 78 -17.43 10.83 16.54
N GLY A 79 -16.82 9.97 15.73
CA GLY A 79 -15.40 10.03 15.39
C GLY A 79 -15.04 11.34 14.70
N LEU A 80 -15.82 11.77 13.70
CA LEU A 80 -15.63 13.05 13.02
C LEU A 80 -15.81 14.24 13.97
N ALA A 81 -16.77 14.18 14.91
CA ALA A 81 -16.95 15.23 15.91
C ALA A 81 -15.78 15.27 16.91
N ALA A 82 -15.21 14.14 17.28
CA ALA A 82 -14.02 14.08 18.12
C ALA A 82 -12.78 14.65 17.40
N LEU A 83 -12.65 14.37 16.09
CA LEU A 83 -11.59 14.93 15.25
C LEU A 83 -11.65 16.47 15.20
N ARG A 84 -12.85 17.05 14.99
CA ARG A 84 -13.08 18.49 14.88
C ARG A 84 -12.73 19.30 16.14
N ARG A 85 -12.67 18.65 17.30
CA ARG A 85 -12.35 19.30 18.59
C ARG A 85 -10.84 19.41 18.83
N ARG A 86 -10.02 18.87 17.93
CA ARG A 86 -8.57 18.87 18.08
C ARG A 86 -7.95 20.03 17.33
N PRO A 87 -7.04 20.76 17.95
CA PRO A 87 -6.33 21.83 17.27
C PRO A 87 -5.40 21.24 16.22
N ALA A 88 -5.35 21.88 15.06
CA ALA A 88 -4.45 21.52 13.97
C ALA A 88 -4.16 22.74 13.11
N ASP A 89 -2.93 22.86 12.64
CA ASP A 89 -2.57 23.79 11.57
C ASP A 89 -2.93 23.14 10.22
N VAL A 90 -2.77 21.79 10.12
CA VAL A 90 -3.15 21.01 8.95
C VAL A 90 -3.84 19.72 9.38
N LEU A 91 -4.95 19.38 8.69
CA LEU A 91 -5.66 18.11 8.82
C LEU A 91 -5.34 17.22 7.62
N HIS A 92 -4.67 16.09 7.83
CA HIS A 92 -4.32 15.17 6.76
C HIS A 92 -5.03 13.82 6.89
N LEU A 93 -5.94 13.53 5.95
CA LEU A 93 -6.65 12.26 5.88
C LEU A 93 -5.89 11.26 5.02
N GLN A 94 -5.64 10.07 5.59
CA GLN A 94 -5.08 8.93 4.87
C GLN A 94 -6.18 8.09 4.18
N TRP A 95 -7.38 8.07 4.76
CA TRP A 95 -8.50 7.30 4.23
C TRP A 95 -9.84 8.00 4.45
N LEU A 96 -10.70 7.93 3.45
CA LEU A 96 -12.13 8.23 3.54
C LEU A 96 -12.88 6.93 3.84
N ALA A 97 -13.18 6.69 5.12
CA ALA A 97 -13.66 5.39 5.60
C ALA A 97 -15.11 5.08 5.19
N ALA A 98 -15.90 6.11 4.93
CA ALA A 98 -17.32 6.02 4.57
C ALA A 98 -17.70 7.13 3.58
N PRO A 99 -17.23 7.09 2.31
CA PRO A 99 -17.39 8.18 1.35
C PRO A 99 -18.84 8.68 1.18
N GLU A 100 -19.81 7.76 1.25
CA GLU A 100 -21.24 8.12 1.15
C GLU A 100 -21.75 8.91 2.37
N LEU A 101 -21.16 8.73 3.55
CA LEU A 101 -21.44 9.53 4.74
C LEU A 101 -20.53 10.77 4.77
N ASP A 102 -19.25 10.60 4.43
CA ASP A 102 -18.25 11.66 4.47
C ASP A 102 -18.63 12.83 3.57
N VAL A 103 -19.28 12.59 2.43
CA VAL A 103 -19.77 13.65 1.53
C VAL A 103 -20.80 14.56 2.20
N HIS A 104 -21.44 14.14 3.26
CA HIS A 104 -22.42 14.94 4.02
C HIS A 104 -21.86 15.43 5.36
N LEU A 105 -21.05 14.63 6.01
CA LEU A 105 -20.65 14.83 7.42
C LEU A 105 -19.24 15.45 7.56
N PHE A 106 -18.30 15.09 6.68
CA PHE A 106 -16.95 15.60 6.78
C PHE A 106 -16.91 17.10 6.46
N ARG A 107 -16.44 17.87 7.40
CA ARG A 107 -16.21 19.32 7.29
C ARG A 107 -14.85 19.58 7.91
N PRO A 108 -13.81 19.89 7.12
CA PRO A 108 -12.51 20.24 7.67
C PRO A 108 -12.62 21.51 8.55
N HIS A 109 -11.83 21.56 9.59
CA HIS A 109 -11.73 22.67 10.54
C HIS A 109 -10.35 23.35 10.48
N ALA A 110 -9.49 22.85 9.61
CA ALA A 110 -8.18 23.38 9.24
C ALA A 110 -7.97 23.09 7.75
N PRO A 111 -6.98 23.71 7.09
CA PRO A 111 -6.54 23.32 5.75
C PRO A 111 -6.35 21.81 5.66
N ALA A 112 -6.97 21.19 4.65
CA ALA A 112 -7.07 19.74 4.61
C ALA A 112 -6.32 19.13 3.42
N VAL A 113 -5.58 18.06 3.69
CA VAL A 113 -4.90 17.22 2.72
C VAL A 113 -5.51 15.83 2.71
N PHE A 114 -5.57 15.19 1.57
CA PHE A 114 -5.99 13.81 1.42
C PHE A 114 -4.93 13.00 0.68
N THR A 115 -4.49 11.87 1.22
CA THR A 115 -3.69 10.89 0.48
C THR A 115 -4.61 9.85 -0.14
N ALA A 116 -4.60 9.76 -1.47
CA ALA A 116 -5.41 8.81 -2.24
C ALA A 116 -4.65 7.47 -2.40
N HIS A 117 -4.59 6.65 -1.34
CA HIS A 117 -3.98 5.31 -1.38
C HIS A 117 -4.69 4.36 -2.35
N ASP A 118 -6.02 4.42 -2.38
CA ASP A 118 -6.86 3.87 -3.44
C ASP A 118 -7.45 5.06 -4.20
N LEU A 119 -7.07 5.28 -5.45
CA LEU A 119 -7.52 6.42 -6.24
C LEU A 119 -9.04 6.50 -6.28
N LEU A 120 -9.69 5.41 -6.61
CA LEU A 120 -11.14 5.24 -6.59
C LEU A 120 -11.47 3.85 -6.02
N PRO A 121 -11.83 3.75 -4.72
CA PRO A 121 -12.19 2.47 -4.10
C PRO A 121 -13.27 1.74 -4.90
N ARG A 122 -13.06 0.46 -5.20
CA ARG A 122 -13.89 -0.36 -6.12
C ARG A 122 -15.39 -0.25 -5.89
N ARG A 123 -15.81 -0.22 -4.61
CA ARG A 123 -17.23 -0.10 -4.23
C ARG A 123 -17.87 1.18 -4.72
N THR A 124 -17.11 2.26 -4.81
CA THR A 124 -17.58 3.61 -5.12
C THR A 124 -16.96 4.20 -6.38
N ALA A 125 -16.09 3.48 -7.08
CA ALA A 125 -15.39 3.96 -8.28
C ALA A 125 -16.33 4.50 -9.36
N ARG A 126 -17.52 3.91 -9.51
CA ARG A 126 -18.54 4.36 -10.48
C ARG A 126 -19.31 5.61 -10.03
N LYS A 127 -19.10 6.11 -8.82
CA LYS A 127 -19.78 7.29 -8.25
C LYS A 127 -18.92 8.54 -8.44
N ALA A 128 -18.65 8.93 -9.68
CA ALA A 128 -17.74 10.05 -10.00
C ALA A 128 -18.14 11.36 -9.29
N ASP A 129 -19.44 11.70 -9.27
CA ASP A 129 -19.92 12.93 -8.62
C ASP A 129 -19.74 12.93 -7.11
N LEU A 130 -19.85 11.76 -6.47
CA LEU A 130 -19.54 11.60 -5.04
C LEU A 130 -18.08 11.97 -4.78
N TRP A 131 -17.16 11.41 -5.58
CA TRP A 131 -15.73 11.65 -5.44
C TRP A 131 -15.35 13.09 -5.75
N ARG A 132 -15.87 13.69 -6.83
CA ARG A 132 -15.64 15.12 -7.13
C ARG A 132 -16.04 16.02 -5.96
N ARG A 133 -17.24 15.78 -5.37
CA ARG A 133 -17.73 16.55 -4.22
C ARG A 133 -16.92 16.36 -2.95
N LEU A 134 -16.39 15.15 -2.72
CA LEU A 134 -15.51 14.86 -1.57
C LEU A 134 -14.14 15.50 -1.76
N LEU A 135 -13.50 15.25 -2.91
CA LEU A 135 -12.16 15.74 -3.20
C LEU A 135 -12.12 17.28 -3.30
N ALA A 136 -13.25 17.92 -3.61
CA ALA A 136 -13.37 19.38 -3.56
C ALA A 136 -13.17 19.99 -2.17
N ARG A 137 -13.18 19.20 -1.09
CA ARG A 137 -13.04 19.66 0.29
C ARG A 137 -11.60 19.70 0.80
N PHE A 138 -10.66 19.27 -0.02
CA PHE A 138 -9.25 19.23 0.32
C PHE A 138 -8.50 20.30 -0.49
N GLU A 139 -7.63 21.07 0.12
CA GLU A 139 -6.76 22.06 -0.53
C GLU A 139 -5.73 21.35 -1.40
N ARG A 140 -5.22 20.21 -0.93
CA ARG A 140 -4.29 19.38 -1.68
C ARG A 140 -4.66 17.91 -1.60
N ILE A 141 -4.32 17.17 -2.66
CA ILE A 141 -4.50 15.72 -2.75
C ILE A 141 -3.17 15.12 -3.13
N VAL A 142 -2.67 14.25 -2.27
CA VAL A 142 -1.45 13.47 -2.50
C VAL A 142 -1.81 12.19 -3.23
N VAL A 143 -1.08 11.90 -4.27
CA VAL A 143 -1.07 10.63 -5.01
C VAL A 143 0.34 10.08 -5.01
N HIS A 144 0.49 8.76 -5.17
CA HIS A 144 1.80 8.12 -5.10
C HIS A 144 2.45 7.87 -6.46
N SER A 145 1.76 8.24 -7.56
CA SER A 145 2.20 7.95 -8.92
C SER A 145 1.77 9.04 -9.90
N GLU A 146 2.50 9.22 -11.00
CA GLU A 146 2.07 10.10 -12.09
C GLU A 146 0.76 9.61 -12.72
N ARG A 147 0.61 8.30 -12.87
CA ARG A 147 -0.62 7.70 -13.37
C ARG A 147 -1.82 7.94 -12.45
N GLY A 148 -1.59 7.95 -11.13
CA GLY A 148 -2.59 8.36 -10.15
C GLY A 148 -3.01 9.81 -10.31
N ARG A 149 -2.06 10.72 -10.55
CA ARG A 149 -2.32 12.13 -10.84
C ARG A 149 -3.17 12.30 -12.11
N GLU A 150 -2.80 11.62 -13.19
CA GLU A 150 -3.57 11.64 -14.44
C GLU A 150 -5.01 11.09 -14.24
N THR A 151 -5.15 10.02 -13.47
CA THR A 151 -6.46 9.41 -13.17
C THR A 151 -7.38 10.37 -12.43
N LEU A 152 -6.88 11.06 -11.40
CA LEU A 152 -7.68 12.05 -10.65
C LEU A 152 -7.94 13.34 -11.45
N ALA A 153 -6.99 13.76 -12.29
CA ALA A 153 -7.20 14.87 -13.20
C ALA A 153 -8.29 14.55 -14.23
N ALA A 154 -8.31 13.34 -14.79
CA ALA A 154 -9.37 12.87 -15.70
C ALA A 154 -10.74 12.75 -14.99
N LEU A 155 -10.78 12.53 -13.68
CA LEU A 155 -11.99 12.59 -12.87
C LEU A 155 -12.52 14.04 -12.71
N GLY A 156 -11.73 15.06 -13.06
CA GLY A 156 -12.07 16.47 -12.96
C GLY A 156 -11.51 17.16 -11.69
N VAL A 157 -10.53 16.57 -11.05
CA VAL A 157 -9.76 17.25 -9.98
C VAL A 157 -8.77 18.23 -10.64
N ASP A 158 -8.73 19.46 -10.15
CA ASP A 158 -7.77 20.46 -10.61
C ASP A 158 -6.33 19.96 -10.38
N SER A 159 -5.53 19.92 -11.43
CA SER A 159 -4.15 19.45 -11.39
C SER A 159 -3.24 20.26 -10.46
N SER A 160 -3.56 21.54 -10.22
CA SER A 160 -2.82 22.39 -9.27
C SER A 160 -2.96 21.92 -7.82
N ARG A 161 -4.01 21.16 -7.51
CA ARG A 161 -4.28 20.58 -6.19
C ARG A 161 -3.69 19.18 -6.02
N LEU A 162 -3.22 18.56 -7.11
CA LEU A 162 -2.63 17.22 -7.10
C LEU A 162 -1.12 17.32 -6.89
N ARG A 163 -0.61 16.58 -5.90
CA ARG A 163 0.82 16.47 -5.62
C ARG A 163 1.24 15.01 -5.66
N VAL A 164 2.25 14.71 -6.47
CA VAL A 164 2.85 13.38 -6.47
C VAL A 164 3.91 13.31 -5.38
N VAL A 165 3.66 12.47 -4.38
CA VAL A 165 4.65 12.07 -3.37
C VAL A 165 4.81 10.56 -3.49
N PRO A 166 5.92 10.08 -4.07
CA PRO A 166 6.14 8.65 -4.25
C PRO A 166 5.99 7.91 -2.92
N HIS A 167 5.32 6.75 -2.96
CA HIS A 167 5.17 5.93 -1.77
C HIS A 167 6.54 5.41 -1.34
N PRO A 168 6.96 5.63 -0.08
CA PRO A 168 8.23 5.13 0.42
C PRO A 168 8.28 3.60 0.46
N VAL A 169 9.48 3.03 0.38
CA VAL A 169 9.65 1.61 0.66
C VAL A 169 9.60 1.36 2.17
N PHE A 170 9.35 0.10 2.55
CA PHE A 170 9.50 -0.36 3.93
C PHE A 170 10.87 -1.05 4.04
N PRO A 171 11.90 -0.36 4.55
CA PRO A 171 13.24 -0.93 4.59
C PRO A 171 13.31 -2.09 5.57
N SER A 172 13.94 -3.17 5.15
CA SER A 172 14.31 -4.28 6.03
C SER A 172 15.62 -4.91 5.54
N ASP A 173 16.35 -5.53 6.48
CA ASP A 173 17.62 -6.19 6.23
C ASP A 173 17.49 -7.69 6.57
N PRO A 174 16.71 -8.46 5.81
CA PRO A 174 16.55 -9.88 6.07
C PRO A 174 17.87 -10.63 5.86
N GLU A 175 18.10 -11.65 6.68
CA GLU A 175 19.18 -12.59 6.42
C GLU A 175 18.95 -13.26 5.04
N ARG A 176 19.89 -13.05 4.12
CA ARG A 176 19.80 -13.61 2.76
C ARG A 176 20.03 -15.13 2.79
N ARG A 177 19.01 -15.86 2.33
CA ARG A 177 19.01 -17.33 2.20
C ARG A 177 18.52 -17.73 0.80
N ASP A 178 18.80 -16.89 -0.16
CA ASP A 178 18.40 -16.99 -1.55
C ASP A 178 19.09 -18.18 -2.25
N ASP A 179 18.29 -19.03 -2.82
CA ASP A 179 18.72 -20.25 -3.55
C ASP A 179 18.86 -20.06 -5.07
N GLY A 180 18.68 -18.82 -5.56
CA GLY A 180 18.76 -18.48 -6.98
C GLY A 180 17.51 -18.88 -7.81
N ARG A 181 16.48 -19.51 -7.22
CA ARG A 181 15.31 -20.05 -7.94
C ARG A 181 13.96 -19.75 -7.28
N THR A 182 13.96 -19.13 -6.09
CA THR A 182 12.71 -18.86 -5.37
C THR A 182 12.02 -17.58 -5.88
N VAL A 183 10.83 -17.77 -6.44
CA VAL A 183 9.90 -16.68 -6.82
C VAL A 183 8.90 -16.46 -5.69
N LEU A 184 8.84 -15.26 -5.15
CA LEU A 184 7.96 -14.88 -4.04
C LEU A 184 6.69 -14.20 -4.54
N SER A 185 5.52 -14.75 -4.21
CA SER A 185 4.21 -14.07 -4.26
C SER A 185 3.83 -13.66 -2.86
N PHE A 186 3.85 -12.34 -2.57
CA PHE A 186 3.72 -11.81 -1.21
C PHE A 186 2.51 -10.91 -1.03
N GLY A 187 1.84 -11.03 0.13
CA GLY A 187 0.73 -10.20 0.58
C GLY A 187 -0.60 -10.93 0.61
N VAL A 188 -1.71 -10.20 0.82
CA VAL A 188 -3.05 -10.82 0.86
C VAL A 188 -3.38 -11.57 -0.43
N ILE A 189 -3.95 -12.76 -0.31
CA ILE A 189 -4.36 -13.56 -1.47
C ILE A 189 -5.79 -13.15 -1.85
N ARG A 190 -5.90 -12.52 -3.02
CA ARG A 190 -7.16 -12.06 -3.62
C ARG A 190 -7.10 -12.16 -5.14
N PRO A 191 -8.23 -12.25 -5.86
CA PRO A 191 -8.27 -12.42 -7.32
C PRO A 191 -7.44 -11.37 -8.07
N TYR A 192 -7.49 -10.12 -7.62
CA TYR A 192 -6.78 -9.01 -8.26
C TYR A 192 -5.26 -9.03 -8.08
N LYS A 193 -4.75 -9.84 -7.16
CA LYS A 193 -3.31 -10.03 -6.96
C LYS A 193 -2.68 -10.97 -7.99
N GLY A 194 -3.50 -11.65 -8.81
CA GLY A 194 -3.05 -12.41 -9.96
C GLY A 194 -2.27 -13.69 -9.61
N LEU A 195 -2.51 -14.32 -8.44
CA LEU A 195 -1.77 -15.53 -8.04
C LEU A 195 -1.85 -16.65 -9.07
N ARG A 196 -2.95 -16.77 -9.86
CA ARG A 196 -3.04 -17.75 -10.96
C ARG A 196 -1.99 -17.48 -12.03
N ASP A 197 -1.82 -16.21 -12.41
CA ASP A 197 -0.84 -15.80 -13.41
C ASP A 197 0.59 -16.06 -12.89
N ALA A 198 0.84 -15.81 -11.59
CA ALA A 198 2.12 -16.13 -10.95
C ALA A 198 2.43 -17.63 -10.99
N ILE A 199 1.47 -18.49 -10.63
CA ILE A 199 1.61 -19.95 -10.68
C ILE A 199 1.93 -20.41 -12.10
N GLU A 200 1.19 -19.95 -13.08
CA GLU A 200 1.39 -20.34 -14.48
C GLU A 200 2.72 -19.79 -15.05
N ALA A 201 3.12 -18.58 -14.68
CA ALA A 201 4.41 -18.03 -15.09
C ALA A 201 5.58 -18.80 -14.50
N VAL A 202 5.51 -19.20 -13.21
CA VAL A 202 6.53 -20.05 -12.58
C VAL A 202 6.62 -21.41 -13.27
N ARG A 203 5.48 -22.02 -13.62
CA ARG A 203 5.45 -23.27 -14.40
C ARG A 203 6.21 -23.14 -15.71
N ARG A 204 5.99 -22.06 -16.44
CA ARG A 204 6.65 -21.79 -17.74
C ARG A 204 8.09 -21.34 -17.60
N ALA A 205 8.47 -20.79 -16.45
CA ALA A 205 9.85 -20.36 -16.20
C ALA A 205 10.81 -21.57 -16.08
N GLY A 206 10.31 -22.76 -15.73
CA GLY A 206 11.07 -24.00 -15.67
C GLY A 206 11.61 -24.30 -14.27
N ASP A 207 12.92 -24.29 -14.05
CA ASP A 207 13.52 -24.61 -12.76
C ASP A 207 13.35 -23.44 -11.75
N ALA A 208 12.12 -23.26 -11.29
CA ALA A 208 11.72 -22.24 -10.32
C ALA A 208 10.83 -22.83 -9.23
N ARG A 209 11.00 -22.36 -8.00
CA ARG A 209 10.15 -22.67 -6.85
C ARG A 209 9.27 -21.46 -6.54
N LEU A 210 7.99 -21.68 -6.23
CA LEU A 210 7.08 -20.64 -5.82
C LEU A 210 6.92 -20.62 -4.29
N LEU A 211 7.18 -19.48 -3.67
CA LEU A 211 6.85 -19.21 -2.27
C LEU A 211 5.64 -18.28 -2.23
N VAL A 212 4.50 -18.77 -1.72
CA VAL A 212 3.29 -17.97 -1.51
C VAL A 212 3.20 -17.60 -0.03
N ALA A 213 3.33 -16.31 0.29
CA ALA A 213 3.37 -15.82 1.67
C ALA A 213 2.32 -14.73 1.90
N GLY A 214 1.28 -15.02 2.72
CA GLY A 214 0.26 -14.03 3.07
C GLY A 214 -1.10 -14.58 3.47
N ASP A 215 -2.02 -13.64 3.77
CA ASP A 215 -3.33 -13.98 4.32
C ASP A 215 -4.35 -14.30 3.22
N PRO A 216 -4.92 -15.53 3.21
CA PRO A 216 -5.94 -15.91 2.25
C PRO A 216 -7.28 -15.26 2.62
N LEU A 217 -7.75 -14.37 1.76
CA LEU A 217 -9.06 -13.72 1.89
C LEU A 217 -10.09 -14.30 0.90
N GLU A 218 -9.77 -15.44 0.31
CA GLU A 218 -10.61 -16.25 -0.58
C GLU A 218 -10.22 -17.73 -0.50
N PRO A 219 -11.03 -18.66 -1.03
CA PRO A 219 -10.69 -20.08 -1.07
C PRO A 219 -9.40 -20.38 -1.83
N LEU A 220 -8.56 -21.26 -1.27
CA LEU A 220 -7.24 -21.60 -1.83
C LEU A 220 -7.27 -22.78 -2.77
N GLU A 221 -8.30 -23.61 -2.73
CA GLU A 221 -8.42 -24.83 -3.51
C GLU A 221 -8.17 -24.62 -5.02
N PRO A 222 -8.71 -23.55 -5.65
CA PRO A 222 -8.44 -23.29 -7.07
C PRO A 222 -6.98 -22.97 -7.39
N TYR A 223 -6.25 -22.39 -6.42
CA TYR A 223 -4.82 -22.07 -6.58
C TYR A 223 -3.96 -23.30 -6.35
N ARG A 224 -4.31 -24.13 -5.34
CA ARG A 224 -3.61 -25.38 -5.08
C ARG A 224 -3.75 -26.34 -6.24
N ALA A 225 -4.96 -26.46 -6.81
CA ALA A 225 -5.18 -27.25 -8.02
C ALA A 225 -4.39 -26.71 -9.23
N ALA A 226 -4.31 -25.39 -9.40
CA ALA A 226 -3.50 -24.80 -10.46
C ALA A 226 -1.99 -25.00 -10.24
N ALA A 227 -1.55 -25.18 -9.01
CA ALA A 227 -0.15 -25.38 -8.62
C ALA A 227 0.27 -26.86 -8.65
N ASP A 228 -0.62 -27.78 -9.04
CA ASP A 228 -0.30 -29.21 -9.10
C ASP A 228 0.92 -29.47 -9.99
N GLY A 229 1.83 -30.31 -9.51
CA GLY A 229 3.10 -30.60 -10.17
C GLY A 229 4.18 -29.51 -10.08
N LEU A 230 3.94 -28.39 -9.36
CA LEU A 230 4.95 -27.37 -9.06
C LEU A 230 5.51 -27.53 -7.64
N GLU A 231 6.76 -27.15 -7.46
CA GLU A 231 7.33 -26.95 -6.13
C GLU A 231 6.79 -25.66 -5.53
N VAL A 232 5.81 -25.75 -4.63
CA VAL A 232 5.17 -24.59 -4.00
C VAL A 232 5.18 -24.70 -2.49
N GLU A 233 5.73 -23.70 -1.83
CA GLU A 233 5.62 -23.53 -0.39
C GLU A 233 4.53 -22.52 -0.05
N TRP A 234 3.63 -22.84 0.90
CA TRP A 234 2.51 -22.01 1.32
C TRP A 234 2.70 -21.56 2.78
N ARG A 235 3.02 -20.29 3.00
CA ARG A 235 3.06 -19.62 4.32
C ARG A 235 1.82 -18.74 4.48
N LEU A 236 0.79 -19.29 5.07
CA LEU A 236 -0.56 -18.71 5.05
C LEU A 236 -0.90 -18.04 6.37
N GLY A 237 -1.57 -16.90 6.29
CA GLY A 237 -2.06 -16.11 7.40
C GLY A 237 -1.51 -14.68 7.39
N TYR A 238 -1.88 -13.92 8.42
CA TYR A 238 -1.27 -12.63 8.68
C TYR A 238 0.10 -12.85 9.31
N LEU A 239 1.13 -12.77 8.50
CA LEU A 239 2.50 -13.10 8.91
C LEU A 239 3.08 -12.00 9.80
N PRO A 240 3.69 -12.35 10.95
CA PRO A 240 4.47 -11.41 11.76
C PRO A 240 5.75 -11.00 11.02
N GLN A 241 6.31 -9.84 11.39
CA GLN A 241 7.48 -9.26 10.71
C GLN A 241 8.66 -10.24 10.54
N PRO A 242 9.05 -11.05 11.52
CA PRO A 242 10.15 -12.02 11.33
C PRO A 242 9.89 -13.07 10.24
N GLU A 243 8.63 -13.46 10.04
CA GLU A 243 8.27 -14.40 8.95
C GLU A 243 8.22 -13.70 7.59
N VAL A 244 7.80 -12.43 7.56
CA VAL A 244 7.90 -11.58 6.36
C VAL A 244 9.35 -11.43 5.94
N ASP A 245 10.25 -11.10 6.88
CA ASP A 245 11.68 -10.93 6.62
C ASP A 245 12.30 -12.26 6.15
N ARG A 246 11.91 -13.38 6.74
CA ARG A 246 12.36 -14.70 6.26
C ARG A 246 11.94 -14.96 4.82
N ALA A 247 10.68 -14.72 4.47
CA ALA A 247 10.19 -14.91 3.10
C ALA A 247 10.92 -13.99 2.10
N LEU A 248 11.18 -12.74 2.47
CA LEU A 248 11.96 -11.80 1.67
C LEU A 248 13.43 -12.22 1.57
N GLY A 249 14.02 -12.76 2.64
CA GLY A 249 15.39 -13.26 2.65
C GLY A 249 15.62 -14.47 1.74
N GLU A 250 14.61 -15.33 1.60
CA GLU A 250 14.64 -16.52 0.74
C GLU A 250 14.34 -16.21 -0.74
N ALA A 251 13.70 -15.06 -1.02
CA ALA A 251 13.28 -14.71 -2.37
C ALA A 251 14.45 -14.31 -3.28
N THR A 252 14.57 -14.92 -4.45
CA THR A 252 15.43 -14.46 -5.54
C THR A 252 14.79 -13.28 -6.26
N VAL A 253 13.50 -13.39 -6.56
CA VAL A 253 12.68 -12.37 -7.22
C VAL A 253 11.25 -12.42 -6.66
N ALA A 254 10.59 -11.26 -6.57
CA ALA A 254 9.18 -11.19 -6.20
C ALA A 254 8.30 -10.92 -7.44
N VAL A 255 7.07 -11.47 -7.46
CA VAL A 255 6.15 -11.36 -8.61
C VAL A 255 4.85 -10.68 -8.23
N PHE A 256 4.45 -9.67 -9.04
CA PHE A 256 3.27 -8.83 -8.79
C PHE A 256 2.39 -8.69 -10.04
N PRO A 257 1.70 -9.76 -10.48
CA PRO A 257 0.88 -9.77 -11.68
C PRO A 257 -0.54 -9.24 -11.41
N TYR A 258 -0.60 -8.00 -10.93
CA TYR A 258 -1.83 -7.41 -10.46
C TYR A 258 -2.80 -7.05 -11.59
N ARG A 259 -4.09 -7.03 -11.26
CA ARG A 259 -5.13 -6.57 -12.16
C ARG A 259 -5.15 -5.04 -12.21
N PRO A 260 -5.68 -4.42 -13.31
CA PRO A 260 -5.63 -2.98 -13.56
C PRO A 260 -6.28 -2.07 -12.49
N GLU A 261 -7.00 -2.65 -11.55
CA GLU A 261 -7.70 -1.86 -10.51
C GLU A 261 -6.80 -1.37 -9.37
N LEU A 262 -5.52 -1.71 -9.37
CA LEU A 262 -4.58 -1.29 -8.32
C LEU A 262 -3.64 -0.20 -8.80
N ASP A 263 -3.44 0.82 -7.94
CA ASP A 263 -2.46 1.89 -8.18
C ASP A 263 -1.15 1.66 -7.41
N GLN A 264 -1.21 1.15 -6.17
CA GLN A 264 -0.03 0.99 -5.33
C GLN A 264 0.04 -0.40 -4.67
N SER A 265 1.25 -0.81 -4.29
CA SER A 265 1.47 -2.07 -3.61
C SER A 265 2.49 -1.99 -2.49
N GLY A 266 2.01 -1.94 -1.26
CA GLY A 266 2.88 -2.06 -0.09
C GLY A 266 3.71 -3.35 -0.06
N ALA A 267 3.21 -4.44 -0.66
CA ALA A 267 3.95 -5.69 -0.77
C ALA A 267 5.16 -5.56 -1.72
N LEU A 268 4.99 -4.90 -2.88
CA LEU A 268 6.09 -4.60 -3.80
C LEU A 268 7.12 -3.70 -3.13
N LEU A 269 6.67 -2.66 -2.44
CA LEU A 269 7.57 -1.72 -1.76
C LEU A 269 8.30 -2.35 -0.57
N ARG A 270 7.75 -3.38 0.08
CA ARG A 270 8.48 -4.21 1.03
C ARG A 270 9.56 -5.06 0.34
N ALA A 271 9.25 -5.64 -0.82
CA ALA A 271 10.25 -6.40 -1.59
C ALA A 271 11.42 -5.51 -2.00
N LEU A 272 11.16 -4.34 -2.58
CA LEU A 272 12.20 -3.37 -2.94
C LEU A 272 12.99 -2.88 -1.71
N GLY A 273 12.30 -2.62 -0.60
CA GLY A 273 12.90 -2.21 0.68
C GLY A 273 13.84 -3.27 1.27
N ALA A 274 13.62 -4.54 0.97
CA ALA A 274 14.49 -5.67 1.34
C ALA A 274 15.55 -5.99 0.27
N GLY A 275 15.67 -5.19 -0.79
CA GLY A 275 16.61 -5.41 -1.89
C GLY A 275 16.22 -6.58 -2.83
N VAL A 276 14.96 -7.04 -2.78
CA VAL A 276 14.42 -8.08 -3.64
C VAL A 276 13.87 -7.46 -4.92
N PRO A 277 14.39 -7.81 -6.12
CA PRO A 277 13.87 -7.30 -7.38
C PRO A 277 12.47 -7.84 -7.68
N ALA A 278 11.73 -7.14 -8.54
CA ALA A 278 10.34 -7.45 -8.82
C ALA A 278 10.07 -7.67 -10.31
N VAL A 279 9.21 -8.64 -10.63
CA VAL A 279 8.54 -8.71 -11.93
C VAL A 279 7.08 -8.32 -11.73
N ALA A 280 6.63 -7.29 -12.45
CA ALA A 280 5.31 -6.73 -12.27
C ALA A 280 4.58 -6.52 -13.59
N TYR A 281 3.25 -6.63 -13.57
CA TYR A 281 2.44 -6.13 -14.66
C TYR A 281 2.44 -4.59 -14.70
N ASP A 282 2.37 -4.02 -15.90
CA ASP A 282 2.24 -2.57 -16.12
C ASP A 282 0.84 -2.07 -15.75
N VAL A 283 0.58 -1.96 -14.45
CA VAL A 283 -0.73 -1.64 -13.91
C VAL A 283 -0.60 -0.47 -12.92
N GLY A 284 -1.38 0.58 -13.12
CA GLY A 284 -1.42 1.74 -12.23
C GLY A 284 -0.03 2.28 -11.92
N GLY A 285 0.19 2.74 -10.70
CA GLY A 285 1.50 3.14 -10.20
C GLY A 285 2.39 2.00 -9.70
N VAL A 286 1.89 0.74 -9.71
CA VAL A 286 2.63 -0.44 -9.20
C VAL A 286 3.95 -0.65 -9.94
N ALA A 287 3.95 -0.46 -11.26
CA ALA A 287 5.13 -0.66 -12.11
C ALA A 287 6.13 0.52 -12.09
N GLU A 288 5.69 1.71 -11.66
CA GLU A 288 6.53 2.93 -11.73
C GLU A 288 7.87 2.79 -10.98
N PRO A 289 7.92 2.35 -9.70
CA PRO A 289 9.20 2.21 -9.00
C PRO A 289 10.08 1.13 -9.63
N VAL A 290 9.52 0.03 -10.15
CA VAL A 290 10.30 -1.03 -10.81
C VAL A 290 10.96 -0.47 -12.07
N ARG A 291 10.23 0.27 -12.89
CA ARG A 291 10.72 0.88 -14.13
C ARG A 291 11.73 2.00 -13.85
N ARG A 292 11.39 2.92 -12.96
CA ARG A 292 12.21 4.09 -12.62
C ARG A 292 13.60 3.70 -12.15
N PHE A 293 13.69 2.69 -11.30
CA PHE A 293 14.95 2.27 -10.70
C PHE A 293 15.64 1.11 -11.42
N GLY A 294 15.00 0.51 -12.42
CA GLY A 294 15.48 -0.73 -13.01
C GLY A 294 15.51 -1.87 -11.99
N ALA A 295 14.55 -1.89 -11.07
CA ALA A 295 14.48 -2.83 -9.95
C ALA A 295 13.82 -4.16 -10.31
N GLY A 296 13.93 -4.57 -11.58
CA GLY A 296 13.34 -5.79 -12.10
C GLY A 296 12.82 -5.64 -13.53
N ARG A 297 11.67 -6.27 -13.82
CA ARG A 297 11.03 -6.23 -15.13
C ARG A 297 9.58 -5.83 -15.05
N VAL A 298 9.12 -5.07 -16.03
CA VAL A 298 7.72 -4.68 -16.18
C VAL A 298 7.20 -5.25 -17.49
N VAL A 299 6.09 -5.96 -17.44
CA VAL A 299 5.51 -6.66 -18.60
C VAL A 299 4.04 -6.30 -18.79
N PRO A 300 3.47 -6.52 -20.00
CA PRO A 300 2.06 -6.17 -20.26
C PRO A 300 1.09 -6.93 -19.32
N PRO A 301 0.00 -6.27 -18.88
CA PRO A 301 -1.01 -6.91 -18.03
C PRO A 301 -1.67 -8.11 -18.71
N GLY A 302 -1.70 -9.26 -18.01
CA GLY A 302 -2.30 -10.50 -18.49
C GLY A 302 -1.42 -11.31 -19.45
N ASP A 303 -0.26 -10.80 -19.83
CA ASP A 303 0.71 -11.55 -20.64
C ASP A 303 1.57 -12.47 -19.75
N VAL A 304 1.04 -13.68 -19.51
CA VAL A 304 1.70 -14.69 -18.68
C VAL A 304 2.99 -15.19 -19.33
N GLU A 305 3.09 -15.19 -20.65
CA GLU A 305 4.33 -15.60 -21.34
C GLU A 305 5.45 -14.59 -21.13
N ALA A 306 5.14 -13.29 -21.28
CA ALA A 306 6.11 -12.24 -20.97
C ALA A 306 6.50 -12.25 -19.49
N LEU A 307 5.55 -12.54 -18.58
CA LEU A 307 5.82 -12.71 -17.15
C LEU A 307 6.79 -13.87 -16.89
N ALA A 308 6.56 -15.02 -17.53
CA ALA A 308 7.43 -16.18 -17.43
C ALA A 308 8.81 -15.93 -18.03
N ALA A 309 8.90 -15.27 -19.18
CA ALA A 309 10.16 -14.91 -19.80
C ALA A 309 11.01 -13.98 -18.92
N ALA A 310 10.37 -12.98 -18.30
CA ALA A 310 11.02 -12.06 -17.36
C ALA A 310 11.51 -12.79 -16.08
N LEU A 311 10.73 -13.72 -15.54
CA LEU A 311 11.16 -14.56 -14.41
C LEU A 311 12.37 -15.43 -14.82
N ARG A 312 12.28 -16.12 -15.97
CA ARG A 312 13.36 -16.97 -16.49
C ARG A 312 14.65 -16.19 -16.67
N GLU A 313 14.59 -14.99 -17.26
CA GLU A 313 15.74 -14.12 -17.42
C GLU A 313 16.40 -13.83 -16.07
N LEU A 314 15.65 -13.33 -15.08
CA LEU A 314 16.22 -12.97 -13.78
C LEU A 314 16.72 -14.18 -12.97
N LEU A 315 16.19 -15.37 -13.20
CA LEU A 315 16.63 -16.59 -12.51
C LEU A 315 17.84 -17.24 -13.18
N SER A 316 18.04 -17.07 -14.50
CA SER A 316 19.12 -17.72 -15.25
C SER A 316 20.30 -16.79 -15.60
N ASP A 317 20.06 -15.47 -15.66
CA ASP A 317 21.09 -14.48 -15.96
C ASP A 317 21.51 -13.75 -14.68
N ARG A 318 22.69 -14.10 -14.18
CA ARG A 318 23.25 -13.51 -12.96
C ARG A 318 23.49 -12.01 -13.09
N GLU A 319 23.88 -11.54 -14.25
CA GLU A 319 24.14 -10.11 -14.46
C GLU A 319 22.84 -9.32 -14.44
N ALA A 320 21.80 -9.79 -15.14
CA ALA A 320 20.46 -9.21 -15.11
C ALA A 320 19.88 -9.17 -13.69
N LEU A 321 20.05 -10.24 -12.91
CA LEU A 321 19.62 -10.29 -11.51
C LEU A 321 20.34 -9.26 -10.63
N GLU A 322 21.67 -9.16 -10.74
CA GLU A 322 22.44 -8.18 -9.96
C GLU A 322 22.15 -6.72 -10.35
N GLN A 323 21.90 -6.44 -11.61
CA GLN A 323 21.42 -5.14 -12.07
C GLN A 323 20.07 -4.79 -11.47
N ALA A 324 19.13 -5.75 -11.44
CA ALA A 324 17.80 -5.57 -10.83
C ALA A 324 17.88 -5.38 -9.31
N ARG A 325 18.76 -6.12 -8.62
CA ARG A 325 19.06 -5.92 -7.19
C ARG A 325 19.66 -4.55 -6.89
N ALA A 326 20.58 -4.09 -7.75
CA ALA A 326 21.12 -2.73 -7.64
C ALA A 326 20.01 -1.67 -7.81
N GLY A 327 19.06 -1.92 -8.71
CA GLY A 327 17.86 -1.09 -8.86
C GLY A 327 16.99 -1.05 -7.60
N ALA A 328 16.77 -2.21 -6.97
CA ALA A 328 16.02 -2.27 -5.71
C ALA A 328 16.73 -1.50 -4.58
N ARG A 329 18.08 -1.59 -4.49
CA ARG A 329 18.87 -0.77 -3.54
C ARG A 329 18.71 0.72 -3.78
N ARG A 330 18.81 1.19 -5.05
CA ARG A 330 18.55 2.60 -5.39
C ARG A 330 17.14 3.05 -4.99
N ALA A 331 16.13 2.22 -5.24
CA ALA A 331 14.77 2.52 -4.80
C ALA A 331 14.69 2.68 -3.27
N ARG A 332 15.39 1.83 -2.50
CA ARG A 332 15.48 1.91 -1.04
C ARG A 332 16.16 3.20 -0.55
N GLU A 333 17.19 3.66 -1.26
CA GLU A 333 17.93 4.88 -0.92
C GLU A 333 17.14 6.16 -1.24
N GLU A 334 16.33 6.16 -2.29
CA GLU A 334 15.61 7.36 -2.72
C GLU A 334 14.18 7.43 -2.15
N LEU A 335 13.45 6.30 -2.11
CA LEU A 335 12.07 6.25 -1.64
C LEU A 335 12.01 6.10 -0.10
N THR A 336 12.51 7.11 0.60
CA THR A 336 12.59 7.10 2.07
C THR A 336 11.41 7.82 2.73
N TRP A 337 11.08 7.43 3.95
CA TRP A 337 10.07 8.10 4.76
C TRP A 337 10.43 9.55 5.07
N ASP A 338 11.72 9.85 5.27
CA ASP A 338 12.19 11.21 5.51
C ASP A 338 12.05 12.10 4.27
N ALA A 339 12.25 11.55 3.07
CA ALA A 339 11.98 12.27 1.81
C ALA A 339 10.48 12.56 1.64
N ALA A 340 9.62 11.57 1.94
CA ALA A 340 8.18 11.76 1.91
C ALA A 340 7.72 12.80 2.96
N ALA A 341 8.26 12.73 4.18
CA ALA A 341 7.94 13.69 5.23
C ALA A 341 8.29 15.13 4.83
N ARG A 342 9.47 15.37 4.23
CA ARG A 342 9.84 16.69 3.70
C ARG A 342 8.87 17.17 2.63
N ALA A 343 8.53 16.33 1.67
CA ALA A 343 7.57 16.68 0.61
C ALA A 343 6.17 17.01 1.17
N HIS A 344 5.75 16.31 2.24
CA HIS A 344 4.50 16.64 2.92
C HIS A 344 4.58 17.95 3.70
N LEU A 345 5.70 18.24 4.39
CA LEU A 345 5.86 19.50 5.12
C LEU A 345 5.87 20.71 4.18
N GLU A 346 6.58 20.64 3.05
CA GLU A 346 6.54 21.64 2.00
C GLU A 346 5.10 21.89 1.52
N LEU A 347 4.36 20.83 1.27
CA LEU A 347 2.95 20.92 0.86
C LEU A 347 2.05 21.51 1.97
N TYR A 348 2.32 21.21 3.24
CA TYR A 348 1.56 21.77 4.35
C TYR A 348 1.85 23.26 4.54
N GLU A 349 3.10 23.69 4.36
CA GLU A 349 3.50 25.11 4.42
C GLU A 349 2.84 25.96 3.32
N GLU A 350 2.53 25.35 2.15
CA GLU A 350 1.81 26.03 1.07
C GLU A 350 0.36 26.39 1.42
N ILE A 351 -0.25 25.73 2.42
CA ILE A 351 -1.69 25.81 2.70
C ILE A 351 -2.05 26.20 4.12
N ALA A 352 -1.07 26.25 5.05
CA ALA A 352 -1.26 26.55 6.47
C ALA A 352 -1.49 28.04 6.79
#